data_9a527bce96cada0dfdb9e7daa6b4b651
#
_entry.id   9a527bce96cada0dfdb9e7daa6b4b651
#
_cell.length_a   1.000
_cell.length_b   1.000
_cell.length_c   1.000
_cell.angle_alpha   90.00
_cell.angle_beta   90.00
_cell.angle_gamma   90.00
#
_symmetry.space_group_name_H-M   'P 1'
#
loop_
_entity.id
_entity.type
_entity.pdbx_description
1 polymer ?
#
loop_
_entity_poly.entity_id
_entity_poly.type
_entity_poly.pdbx_seq_one_letter_code
_entity_poly.pdbx_strand_id
1 'polypeptide(L)'
;MSSLLSTPDALKYHLYRKETDMRCGYNALSGLVRNELDKKVKDGDVFIFINRPRTTLKMLLWEKGGFTLFYRRIEIGTFEVPPFNLDDKSMQITTDQLQFILKGIALNQIKYRYTSG
;
A
#
# COMPACT_ATOMS: atom_id res chain seq x y z
N MET A 1 -1.89 12.69 -23.29
CA MET A 1 -2.48 11.75 -23.34
C MET A 1 -2.07 10.68 -22.61
N SER A 2 -1.04 10.78 -22.04
CA SER A 2 -0.56 9.70 -21.28
C SER A 2 -1.51 9.25 -20.20
N SER A 3 -2.32 10.13 -19.65
CA SER A 3 -3.26 9.68 -18.63
C SER A 3 -4.23 8.66 -19.16
N LEU A 4 -4.49 8.70 -20.45
CA LEU A 4 -5.32 7.68 -21.05
C LEU A 4 -4.63 6.36 -21.08
N LEU A 5 -3.31 6.37 -21.13
CA LEU A 5 -2.53 5.18 -21.15
C LEU A 5 -2.25 4.68 -19.74
N SER A 6 -2.41 5.56 -18.76
CA SER A 6 -2.13 5.22 -17.38
C SER A 6 -3.37 4.70 -16.70
N THR A 7 -3.90 3.61 -17.23
CA THR A 7 -5.00 2.94 -16.57
C THR A 7 -4.48 2.33 -15.29
N PRO A 8 -5.35 2.02 -14.32
CA PRO A 8 -4.91 1.35 -13.12
C PRO A 8 -4.14 0.06 -13.39
N ASP A 9 -4.46 -0.61 -14.50
CA ASP A 9 -3.78 -1.85 -14.85
C ASP A 9 -2.37 -1.62 -15.36
N ALA A 10 -2.06 -0.41 -15.80
CA ALA A 10 -0.73 -0.09 -16.26
C ALA A 10 0.23 0.18 -15.11
N LEU A 11 -0.28 0.42 -13.91
CA LEU A 11 0.54 0.66 -12.73
C LEU A 11 0.81 -0.65 -12.01
N LYS A 12 2.01 -0.74 -11.47
CA LYS A 12 2.37 -1.88 -10.62
C LYS A 12 2.36 -1.41 -9.18
N TYR A 13 1.72 -2.18 -8.33
CA TYR A 13 1.60 -1.88 -6.91
C TYR A 13 2.42 -2.89 -6.15
N HIS A 14 3.33 -2.40 -5.31
CA HIS A 14 4.21 -3.25 -4.52
C HIS A 14 3.91 -3.04 -3.05
N LEU A 15 3.52 -4.09 -2.36
CA LEU A 15 3.25 -4.04 -0.93
C LEU A 15 4.50 -4.47 -0.19
N TYR A 16 5.04 -3.56 0.64
CA TYR A 16 6.22 -3.84 1.42
C TYR A 16 5.85 -4.75 2.59
N ARG A 17 6.65 -5.77 2.81
CA ARG A 17 6.34 -6.79 3.80
C ARG A 17 6.50 -6.32 5.23
N LYS A 18 7.55 -5.58 5.51
CA LYS A 18 7.85 -5.17 6.88
C LYS A 18 6.94 -4.05 7.33
N GLU A 19 6.68 -4.04 8.62
CA GLU A 19 5.95 -2.95 9.24
C GLU A 19 6.74 -1.66 9.08
N THR A 20 6.06 -0.58 8.81
CA THR A 20 6.71 0.69 8.54
C THR A 20 6.28 1.72 9.57
N ASP A 21 7.25 2.47 10.05
CA ASP A 21 7.00 3.60 10.95
C ASP A 21 6.34 4.71 10.14
N MET A 22 5.17 5.12 10.58
CA MET A 22 4.40 6.13 9.84
C MET A 22 4.95 7.54 9.97
N ARG A 23 6.01 7.73 10.73
CA ARG A 23 6.72 9.01 10.74
C ARG A 23 7.59 9.18 9.49
N CYS A 24 7.81 8.10 8.75
CA CYS A 24 8.61 8.16 7.53
C CYS A 24 7.91 9.00 6.46
N GLY A 25 8.60 10.01 5.94
CA GLY A 25 8.15 10.78 4.80
C GLY A 25 8.72 10.23 3.51
N TYR A 26 8.61 11.01 2.42
CA TYR A 26 8.98 10.45 1.11
C TYR A 26 10.46 10.12 1.00
N ASN A 27 11.35 10.83 1.63
CA ASN A 27 12.77 10.51 1.51
C ASN A 27 13.08 9.18 2.18
N ALA A 28 12.54 8.95 3.39
CA ALA A 28 12.77 7.71 4.10
C ALA A 28 12.11 6.54 3.37
N LEU A 29 10.90 6.71 2.88
CA LEU A 29 10.20 5.66 2.14
C LEU A 29 10.88 5.35 0.82
N SER A 30 11.34 6.38 0.12
CA SER A 30 12.11 6.20 -1.11
C SER A 30 13.40 5.43 -0.83
N GLY A 31 14.02 5.70 0.32
CA GLY A 31 15.19 4.95 0.76
C GLY A 31 14.90 3.48 0.98
N LEU A 32 13.74 3.16 1.56
CA LEU A 32 13.34 1.76 1.73
C LEU A 32 13.16 1.08 0.39
N VAL A 33 12.55 1.76 -0.57
CA VAL A 33 12.36 1.19 -1.90
C VAL A 33 13.72 0.88 -2.52
N ARG A 34 14.65 1.80 -2.45
CA ARG A 34 15.96 1.62 -3.06
C ARG A 34 16.77 0.55 -2.33
N ASN A 35 16.81 0.62 -1.01
CA ASN A 35 17.71 -0.22 -0.23
C ASN A 35 17.15 -1.60 0.08
N GLU A 36 15.84 -1.70 0.27
CA GLU A 36 15.22 -2.98 0.65
C GLU A 36 14.60 -3.70 -0.52
N LEU A 37 14.05 -2.98 -1.49
CA LEU A 37 13.35 -3.59 -2.60
C LEU A 37 14.17 -3.56 -3.89
N ASP A 38 15.30 -2.86 -3.89
CA ASP A 38 16.17 -2.74 -5.05
C ASP A 38 15.39 -2.19 -6.26
N LYS A 39 14.56 -1.20 -6.01
CA LYS A 39 13.74 -0.55 -7.03
C LYS A 39 13.91 0.95 -6.92
N LYS A 40 13.39 1.66 -7.91
CA LYS A 40 13.43 3.12 -7.95
C LYS A 40 12.01 3.65 -8.02
N VAL A 41 11.67 4.54 -7.10
CA VAL A 41 10.34 5.13 -7.10
C VAL A 41 10.07 5.87 -8.40
N LYS A 42 11.09 6.50 -8.96
CA LYS A 42 10.94 7.28 -10.19
C LYS A 42 10.59 6.47 -11.42
N ASP A 43 10.63 5.14 -11.32
CA ASP A 43 10.21 4.29 -12.43
C ASP A 43 8.69 4.24 -12.59
N GLY A 44 7.94 4.82 -11.65
CA GLY A 44 6.51 4.99 -11.81
C GLY A 44 5.64 3.97 -11.10
N ASP A 45 6.23 3.01 -10.41
CA ASP A 45 5.46 2.04 -9.65
C ASP A 45 4.96 2.66 -8.35
N VAL A 46 3.92 2.08 -7.78
CA VAL A 46 3.36 2.52 -6.51
C VAL A 46 3.84 1.60 -5.40
N PHE A 47 4.30 2.18 -4.31
CA PHE A 47 4.82 1.40 -3.18
C PHE A 47 3.95 1.64 -1.95
N ILE A 48 3.52 0.56 -1.31
CA ILE A 48 2.54 0.57 -0.22
C ILE A 48 3.21 0.14 1.07
N PHE A 49 3.03 0.93 2.11
CA PHE A 49 3.62 0.72 3.43
C PHE A 49 2.53 0.73 4.48
N ILE A 50 2.57 -0.21 5.40
CA ILE A 50 1.54 -0.35 6.43
C ILE A 50 2.24 -0.40 7.78
N ASN A 51 1.65 0.24 8.78
CA ASN A 51 2.21 0.23 10.12
C ASN A 51 1.93 -1.10 10.84
N ARG A 52 2.55 -1.27 11.98
CA ARG A 52 2.45 -2.53 12.73
C ARG A 52 1.01 -2.89 13.12
N PRO A 53 0.21 -1.98 13.67
CA PRO A 53 -1.16 -2.34 14.01
C PRO A 53 -2.10 -2.42 12.82
N ARG A 54 -1.59 -2.17 11.61
CA ARG A 54 -2.38 -2.23 10.36
C ARG A 54 -3.56 -1.27 10.36
N THR A 55 -3.35 -0.10 10.93
CA THR A 55 -4.38 0.95 10.97
C THR A 55 -4.03 2.14 10.12
N THR A 56 -2.78 2.23 9.66
CA THR A 56 -2.33 3.34 8.84
C THR A 56 -1.54 2.81 7.65
N LEU A 57 -1.81 3.39 6.49
CA LEU A 57 -1.20 2.98 5.24
C LEU A 57 -0.70 4.21 4.51
N LYS A 58 0.46 4.11 3.91
CA LYS A 58 0.99 5.13 3.02
C LYS A 58 1.30 4.51 1.67
N MET A 59 1.02 5.26 0.61
CA MET A 59 1.42 4.85 -0.74
C MET A 59 2.29 5.94 -1.33
N LEU A 60 3.43 5.54 -1.84
CA LEU A 60 4.40 6.45 -2.43
C LEU A 60 4.44 6.24 -3.93
N LEU A 61 4.38 7.34 -4.67
CA LEU A 61 4.32 7.32 -6.12
C LEU A 61 5.09 8.50 -6.66
N TRP A 62 5.84 8.29 -7.73
CA TRP A 62 6.46 9.39 -8.45
C TRP A 62 5.63 9.66 -9.70
N GLU A 63 5.15 10.89 -9.83
CA GLU A 63 4.38 11.28 -11.01
C GLU A 63 4.58 12.75 -11.31
N LYS A 64 4.60 13.08 -12.58
CA LYS A 64 4.65 14.48 -13.02
C LYS A 64 5.79 15.25 -12.39
N GLY A 65 6.93 14.60 -12.22
CA GLY A 65 8.11 15.26 -11.70
C GLY A 65 8.15 15.42 -10.20
N GLY A 66 7.30 14.75 -9.47
CA GLY A 66 7.28 14.87 -8.03
C GLY A 66 6.82 13.62 -7.32
N PHE A 67 7.02 13.58 -6.03
CA PHE A 67 6.49 12.52 -5.19
C PHE A 67 5.06 12.84 -4.78
N THR A 68 4.21 11.83 -4.82
CA THR A 68 2.88 11.89 -4.23
C THR A 68 2.83 10.86 -3.11
N LEU A 69 2.37 11.28 -1.96
CA LEU A 69 2.25 10.40 -0.81
C LEU A 69 0.79 10.37 -0.38
N PHE A 70 0.18 9.21 -0.58
CA PHE A 70 -1.19 8.96 -0.15
C PHE A 70 -1.15 8.44 1.28
N TYR A 71 -2.00 8.95 2.15
CA TYR A 71 -2.05 8.56 3.55
C TYR A 71 -3.48 8.20 3.90
N ARG A 72 -3.68 7.04 4.51
CA ARG A 72 -4.99 6.63 4.95
C ARG A 72 -4.89 6.00 6.32
N ARG A 73 -5.77 6.45 7.22
CA ARG A 73 -5.90 5.87 8.55
C ARG A 73 -7.32 5.37 8.70
N ILE A 74 -7.50 4.16 9.22
CA ILE A 74 -8.83 3.65 9.49
C ILE A 74 -9.03 3.59 11.00
N GLU A 75 -10.24 3.96 11.41
CA GLU A 75 -10.58 4.02 12.83
C GLU A 75 -11.20 2.73 13.33
N ILE A 76 -11.81 1.96 12.44
CA ILE A 76 -12.46 0.71 12.80
C ILE A 76 -11.88 -0.39 11.93
N GLY A 77 -11.38 -1.43 12.58
CA GLY A 77 -10.78 -2.54 11.87
C GLY A 77 -9.33 -2.31 11.53
N THR A 78 -8.79 -3.17 10.70
CA THR A 78 -7.41 -3.11 10.26
C THR A 78 -7.34 -3.38 8.77
N PHE A 79 -6.25 -2.94 8.13
CA PHE A 79 -6.01 -3.28 6.74
C PHE A 79 -5.78 -4.79 6.61
N GLU A 80 -6.41 -5.38 5.62
CA GLU A 80 -6.24 -6.80 5.36
C GLU A 80 -5.02 -6.98 4.46
N VAL A 81 -4.06 -7.75 4.93
CA VAL A 81 -2.80 -7.93 4.21
C VAL A 81 -2.69 -9.38 3.75
N PRO A 82 -2.48 -9.61 2.45
CA PRO A 82 -2.28 -10.97 1.96
C PRO A 82 -1.03 -11.60 2.57
N PRO A 83 -0.98 -12.92 2.65
CA PRO A 83 0.23 -13.58 3.17
C PRO A 83 1.40 -13.41 2.20
N PHE A 84 2.60 -13.27 2.77
CA PHE A 84 3.84 -13.18 2.00
C PHE A 84 4.56 -14.50 2.04
N ASN A 85 5.35 -14.75 1.00
CA ASN A 85 6.34 -15.82 1.07
C ASN A 85 7.44 -15.39 2.02
N LEU A 86 8.09 -16.39 2.66
CA LEU A 86 9.06 -16.10 3.71
C LEU A 86 10.22 -15.22 3.25
N ASP A 87 10.68 -15.41 2.04
CA ASP A 87 11.85 -14.70 1.56
C ASP A 87 11.55 -13.41 0.79
N ASP A 88 10.28 -13.11 0.57
CA ASP A 88 9.91 -11.93 -0.21
C ASP A 88 9.91 -10.69 0.66
N LYS A 89 10.53 -9.63 0.17
CA LYS A 89 10.52 -8.33 0.85
C LYS A 89 9.33 -7.50 0.46
N SER A 90 8.75 -7.81 -0.70
CA SER A 90 7.54 -7.15 -1.16
C SER A 90 6.75 -8.11 -2.02
N MET A 91 5.50 -7.75 -2.26
CA MET A 91 4.62 -8.53 -3.09
C MET A 91 3.92 -7.59 -4.05
N GLN A 92 3.96 -7.94 -5.33
CA GLN A 92 3.19 -7.20 -6.31
C GLN A 92 1.73 -7.61 -6.18
N ILE A 93 0.84 -6.63 -6.09
CA ILE A 93 -0.59 -6.87 -5.93
C ILE A 93 -1.36 -6.27 -7.09
N THR A 94 -2.54 -6.78 -7.31
CA THR A 94 -3.44 -6.29 -8.35
C THR A 94 -4.22 -5.08 -7.84
N THR A 95 -4.86 -4.38 -8.77
CA THR A 95 -5.74 -3.27 -8.41
C THR A 95 -6.87 -3.74 -7.50
N ASP A 96 -7.42 -4.92 -7.77
CA ASP A 96 -8.48 -5.47 -6.93
C ASP A 96 -7.99 -5.75 -5.52
N GLN A 97 -6.80 -6.31 -5.40
CA GLN A 97 -6.21 -6.57 -4.09
C GLN A 97 -5.98 -5.26 -3.33
N LEU A 98 -5.53 -4.23 -4.03
CA LEU A 98 -5.33 -2.93 -3.40
C LEU A 98 -6.65 -2.37 -2.89
N GLN A 99 -7.71 -2.46 -3.68
CA GLN A 99 -9.02 -1.99 -3.25
C GLN A 99 -9.50 -2.73 -2.02
N PHE A 100 -9.26 -4.04 -1.98
CA PHE A 100 -9.63 -4.84 -0.83
C PHE A 100 -8.86 -4.41 0.42
N ILE A 101 -7.55 -4.17 0.28
CA ILE A 101 -6.73 -3.71 1.40
C ILE A 101 -7.22 -2.35 1.90
N LEU A 102 -7.51 -1.42 0.98
CA LEU A 102 -7.93 -0.08 1.35
C LEU A 102 -9.24 -0.06 2.12
N LYS A 103 -10.12 -1.02 1.86
CA LYS A 103 -11.37 -1.13 2.60
C LYS A 103 -11.12 -1.64 4.01
N GLY A 104 -10.03 -2.38 4.22
CA GLY A 104 -9.77 -3.00 5.50
C GLY A 104 -10.78 -4.08 5.81
N ILE A 105 -10.83 -4.48 7.08
CA ILE A 105 -11.78 -5.50 7.51
C ILE A 105 -13.01 -4.92 8.20
N ALA A 106 -13.18 -3.60 8.10
CA ALA A 106 -14.31 -2.95 8.76
C ALA A 106 -15.64 -3.52 8.30
N LEU A 107 -15.74 -3.82 7.00
CA LEU A 107 -16.96 -4.40 6.48
C LEU A 107 -17.24 -5.77 7.07
N ASN A 108 -16.21 -6.57 7.23
CA ASN A 108 -16.36 -7.88 7.83
C ASN A 108 -16.77 -7.76 9.29
N GLN A 109 -16.22 -6.79 9.99
CA GLN A 109 -16.57 -6.56 11.38
C GLN A 109 -18.02 -6.11 11.51
N ILE A 110 -18.46 -5.23 10.64
CA ILE A 110 -19.85 -4.78 10.66
C ILE A 110 -20.79 -5.94 10.37
N LYS A 111 -20.47 -6.73 9.37
CA LYS A 111 -21.27 -7.89 9.03
C LYS A 111 -21.35 -8.86 10.19
N TYR A 112 -20.24 -9.06 10.86
CA TYR A 112 -20.15 -9.96 11.98
C TYR A 112 -21.01 -9.48 13.13
N ARG A 113 -20.99 -8.19 13.43
CA ARG A 113 -21.83 -7.65 14.49
C ARG A 113 -23.30 -7.83 14.18
N TYR A 114 -23.69 -7.63 12.95
CA TYR A 114 -25.08 -7.77 12.58
C TYR A 114 -25.52 -9.22 12.70
N THR A 115 -24.67 -10.15 12.37
CA THR A 115 -25.01 -11.55 12.49
C THR A 115 -25.04 -12.01 13.94
N SER A 116 -24.26 -11.41 14.79
CA SER A 116 -24.20 -11.81 16.18
C SER A 116 -25.19 -11.02 17.03
N GLY A 117 -25.71 -9.98 16.50
CA GLY A 117 -26.63 -9.15 17.22
C GLY A 117 -28.05 -9.37 16.77
#